data_78537d1085b0f7d0c1446c702983fb5f
#
_entry.id   78537d1085b0f7d0c1446c702983fb5f
#
_cell.length_a   1.000
_cell.length_b   1.000
_cell.length_c   1.000
_cell.angle_alpha   90.00
_cell.angle_beta   90.00
_cell.angle_gamma   90.00
#
_symmetry.space_group_name_H-M   'P 1'
#
loop_
_entity.id
_entity.type
_entity.pdbx_description
1 polymer ?
#
loop_
_entity_poly.entity_id
_entity_poly.type
_entity_poly.pdbx_seq_one_letter_code
_entity_poly.pdbx_strand_id
1 'polypeptide(L)'
;MRGRLPISLLILTAPVVFGQRNRLPTDAATVEAGKQIYMGSCSGCHGATGEGSQGPSLLSGRASRLPDQTLVNSIKNGLPGTSMPNFPMGDEKITQVAAFVRSLTAPAIASRVPGDAERGRVLFFGAGRCSSCHMILGRGGHPGPDLSNIAAERTVHQIRQSVTKPSERIAEGYRGVTAVLKSGRTVQGVAKNYSNYSVQILDGAGKLHLVNRDDIATVDLKDASIMPPVANTTDANDLIAFLAKQSTRPQGGSNQ
;
A
#
# COMPACT_ATOMS: atom_id res chain seq x y z
N MET A 1 56.47 37.84 43.70
CA MET A 1 55.43 37.77 42.69
C MET A 1 55.49 36.40 42.07
N ARG A 2 54.55 35.52 42.40
CA ARG A 2 54.48 34.13 41.86
C ARG A 2 53.31 34.09 40.88
N GLY A 3 53.62 34.06 39.57
CA GLY A 3 52.63 33.91 38.50
C GLY A 3 52.06 32.50 38.47
N ARG A 4 50.72 32.37 38.55
CA ARG A 4 50.00 31.13 38.31
C ARG A 4 49.64 31.06 36.82
N LEU A 5 50.14 30.06 36.11
CA LEU A 5 49.64 29.71 34.78
C LEU A 5 48.28 29.02 34.86
N PRO A 6 47.33 29.33 33.99
CA PRO A 6 46.07 28.61 33.94
C PRO A 6 46.27 27.30 33.15
N ILE A 7 45.84 26.20 33.77
CA ILE A 7 45.76 24.89 33.12
C ILE A 7 44.48 24.89 32.28
N SER A 8 44.61 25.01 30.95
CA SER A 8 43.48 24.82 30.03
C SER A 8 43.18 23.33 29.88
N LEU A 9 42.03 22.91 30.41
CA LEU A 9 41.52 21.57 30.28
C LEU A 9 40.90 21.41 28.87
N LEU A 10 41.60 20.69 27.99
CA LEU A 10 41.11 20.34 26.66
C LEU A 10 40.11 19.19 26.81
N ILE A 11 38.81 19.48 26.73
CA ILE A 11 37.78 18.45 26.68
C ILE A 11 37.73 17.89 25.26
N LEU A 12 38.32 16.71 25.03
CA LEU A 12 38.15 15.94 23.81
C LEU A 12 36.73 15.37 23.82
N THR A 13 35.81 16.00 23.07
CA THR A 13 34.53 15.41 22.75
C THR A 13 34.70 14.39 21.63
N ALA A 14 34.75 13.11 21.96
CA ALA A 14 34.67 12.05 20.97
C ALA A 14 33.27 12.11 20.30
N PRO A 15 33.19 12.07 18.95
CA PRO A 15 31.89 11.98 18.28
C PRO A 15 31.24 10.65 18.66
N VAL A 16 30.06 10.70 19.27
CA VAL A 16 29.20 9.53 19.44
C VAL A 16 28.72 9.15 18.05
N VAL A 17 29.36 8.14 17.46
CA VAL A 17 28.87 7.50 16.23
C VAL A 17 27.60 6.74 16.62
N PHE A 18 26.45 7.37 16.45
CA PHE A 18 25.18 6.65 16.46
C PHE A 18 25.26 5.61 15.34
N GLY A 19 25.35 4.35 15.73
CA GLY A 19 25.38 3.22 14.79
C GLY A 19 24.23 3.39 13.80
N GLN A 20 24.56 3.60 12.54
CA GLN A 20 23.58 3.56 11.46
C GLN A 20 22.92 2.18 11.55
N ARG A 21 21.64 2.14 11.94
CA ARG A 21 20.87 0.92 11.82
C ARG A 21 20.94 0.55 10.35
N ASN A 22 21.47 -0.63 10.03
CA ASN A 22 21.52 -1.18 8.68
C ASN A 22 20.08 -1.32 8.18
N ARG A 23 19.54 -0.22 7.64
CA ARG A 23 18.23 -0.22 6.95
C ARG A 23 18.48 -0.62 5.51
N LEU A 24 17.60 -1.45 4.99
CA LEU A 24 17.61 -1.80 3.57
C LEU A 24 17.42 -0.54 2.73
N PRO A 25 18.11 -0.44 1.57
CA PRO A 25 17.88 0.64 0.63
C PRO A 25 16.42 0.71 0.18
N THR A 26 15.90 1.91 -0.03
CA THR A 26 14.51 2.15 -0.48
C THR A 26 14.46 2.91 -1.81
N ASP A 27 15.62 3.17 -2.43
CA ASP A 27 15.68 3.81 -3.73
C ASP A 27 15.13 2.90 -4.83
N ALA A 28 14.54 3.52 -5.85
CA ALA A 28 13.83 2.81 -6.91
C ALA A 28 14.73 1.87 -7.73
N ALA A 29 16.02 2.25 -7.93
CA ALA A 29 16.94 1.45 -8.73
C ALA A 29 17.27 0.13 -8.01
N THR A 30 17.61 0.20 -6.72
CA THR A 30 17.90 -0.97 -5.88
C THR A 30 16.68 -1.90 -5.77
N VAL A 31 15.49 -1.32 -5.55
CA VAL A 31 14.24 -2.09 -5.44
C VAL A 31 13.89 -2.77 -6.77
N GLU A 32 14.05 -2.08 -7.91
CA GLU A 32 13.78 -2.69 -9.23
C GLU A 32 14.80 -3.78 -9.58
N ALA A 33 16.09 -3.56 -9.29
CA ALA A 33 17.11 -4.62 -9.46
C ALA A 33 16.77 -5.85 -8.62
N GLY A 34 16.35 -5.65 -7.37
CA GLY A 34 15.90 -6.73 -6.48
C GLY A 34 14.66 -7.45 -7.01
N LYS A 35 13.73 -6.73 -7.63
CA LYS A 35 12.55 -7.30 -8.26
C LYS A 35 12.90 -8.22 -9.42
N GLN A 36 13.85 -7.84 -10.27
CA GLN A 36 14.29 -8.69 -11.39
C GLN A 36 14.87 -10.02 -10.87
N ILE A 37 15.70 -9.96 -9.84
CA ILE A 37 16.26 -11.18 -9.22
C ILE A 37 15.14 -12.02 -8.57
N TYR A 38 14.21 -11.37 -7.86
CA TYR A 38 13.07 -12.01 -7.23
C TYR A 38 12.20 -12.77 -8.25
N MET A 39 11.91 -12.15 -9.39
CA MET A 39 11.11 -12.78 -10.44
C MET A 39 11.76 -14.04 -11.00
N GLY A 40 13.10 -14.06 -11.11
CA GLY A 40 13.83 -15.23 -11.63
C GLY A 40 14.06 -16.34 -10.59
N SER A 41 14.11 -16.02 -9.31
CA SER A 41 14.59 -16.97 -8.29
C SER A 41 13.61 -17.27 -7.15
N CYS A 42 12.63 -16.39 -6.91
CA CYS A 42 11.79 -16.44 -5.71
C CYS A 42 10.29 -16.57 -6.03
N SER A 43 9.87 -16.00 -7.19
CA SER A 43 8.46 -15.90 -7.57
C SER A 43 7.76 -17.25 -7.74
N GLY A 44 8.47 -18.29 -8.14
CA GLY A 44 7.91 -19.64 -8.27
C GLY A 44 7.32 -20.19 -6.97
N CYS A 45 7.95 -19.86 -5.83
CA CYS A 45 7.47 -20.30 -4.52
C CYS A 45 6.63 -19.22 -3.82
N HIS A 46 7.04 -17.95 -3.90
CA HIS A 46 6.42 -16.87 -3.13
C HIS A 46 5.36 -16.08 -3.91
N GLY A 47 5.11 -16.44 -5.19
CA GLY A 47 4.20 -15.69 -6.06
C GLY A 47 4.88 -14.47 -6.70
N ALA A 48 4.39 -14.01 -7.85
CA ALA A 48 4.97 -12.90 -8.60
C ALA A 48 4.94 -11.56 -7.85
N THR A 49 3.99 -11.39 -6.94
CA THR A 49 3.80 -10.19 -6.13
C THR A 49 3.97 -10.45 -4.63
N GLY A 50 4.52 -11.60 -4.27
CA GLY A 50 4.74 -11.98 -2.87
C GLY A 50 3.51 -12.57 -2.18
N GLU A 51 2.47 -12.90 -2.92
CA GLU A 51 1.19 -13.44 -2.42
C GLU A 51 1.30 -14.83 -1.82
N GLY A 52 2.35 -15.57 -2.15
CA GLY A 52 2.55 -16.96 -1.78
C GLY A 52 2.06 -17.93 -2.86
N SER A 53 2.62 -19.13 -2.87
CA SER A 53 2.24 -20.27 -3.70
C SER A 53 2.67 -21.55 -2.98
N GLN A 54 3.77 -22.21 -3.38
CA GLN A 54 4.39 -23.32 -2.64
C GLN A 54 5.03 -22.84 -1.32
N GLY A 55 5.55 -21.60 -1.32
CA GLY A 55 6.05 -20.92 -0.15
C GLY A 55 5.02 -19.96 0.47
N PRO A 56 5.27 -19.49 1.69
CA PRO A 56 4.34 -18.60 2.39
C PRO A 56 4.27 -17.22 1.72
N SER A 57 3.12 -16.52 1.90
CA SER A 57 2.97 -15.13 1.52
C SER A 57 4.00 -14.23 2.24
N LEU A 58 4.60 -13.32 1.48
CA LEU A 58 5.51 -12.28 1.98
C LEU A 58 4.77 -10.98 2.33
N LEU A 59 3.49 -10.86 1.97
CA LEU A 59 2.67 -9.66 2.16
C LEU A 59 2.13 -9.53 3.59
N SER A 60 2.20 -10.58 4.38
CA SER A 60 1.61 -10.63 5.72
C SER A 60 2.41 -11.53 6.67
N GLY A 61 2.01 -11.52 7.94
CA GLY A 61 2.55 -12.43 8.92
C GLY A 61 4.00 -12.16 9.33
N ARG A 62 4.81 -13.23 9.41
CA ARG A 62 6.18 -13.17 9.93
C ARG A 62 7.13 -12.37 9.03
N ALA A 63 7.05 -12.57 7.71
CA ALA A 63 7.98 -11.95 6.75
C ALA A 63 7.97 -10.41 6.83
N SER A 64 6.78 -9.80 6.97
CA SER A 64 6.64 -8.34 7.06
C SER A 64 7.23 -7.71 8.33
N ARG A 65 7.43 -8.52 9.38
CA ARG A 65 7.87 -8.07 10.71
C ARG A 65 9.33 -8.44 11.02
N LEU A 66 10.01 -9.19 10.16
CA LEU A 66 11.41 -9.54 10.37
C LEU A 66 12.28 -8.26 10.41
N PRO A 67 13.25 -8.14 11.33
CA PRO A 67 14.31 -7.15 11.21
C PRO A 67 15.04 -7.28 9.87
N ASP A 68 15.51 -6.17 9.30
CA ASP A 68 16.15 -6.15 7.97
C ASP A 68 17.33 -7.12 7.86
N GLN A 69 18.18 -7.17 8.89
CA GLN A 69 19.30 -8.11 8.91
C GLN A 69 18.85 -9.58 8.96
N THR A 70 17.75 -9.86 9.67
CA THR A 70 17.19 -11.21 9.72
C THR A 70 16.61 -11.60 8.36
N LEU A 71 15.95 -10.67 7.66
CA LEU A 71 15.46 -10.88 6.30
C LEU A 71 16.60 -11.20 5.33
N VAL A 72 17.67 -10.38 5.35
CA VAL A 72 18.90 -10.60 4.56
C VAL A 72 19.49 -11.99 4.84
N ASN A 73 19.67 -12.34 6.11
CA ASN A 73 20.23 -13.63 6.50
C ASN A 73 19.33 -14.80 6.07
N SER A 74 18.00 -14.66 6.17
CA SER A 74 17.05 -15.69 5.74
C SER A 74 17.11 -15.92 4.22
N ILE A 75 17.31 -14.87 3.43
CA ILE A 75 17.47 -15.00 1.98
C ILE A 75 18.83 -15.64 1.68
N LYS A 76 19.91 -15.14 2.27
CA LYS A 76 21.28 -15.61 2.00
C LYS A 76 21.47 -17.08 2.36
N ASN A 77 21.03 -17.48 3.56
CA ASN A 77 21.34 -18.78 4.14
C ASN A 77 20.19 -19.80 4.01
N GLY A 78 19.03 -19.36 3.50
CA GLY A 78 17.80 -20.15 3.53
C GLY A 78 17.25 -20.32 4.95
N LEU A 79 16.28 -21.19 5.10
CA LEU A 79 15.66 -21.51 6.39
C LEU A 79 15.81 -23.01 6.65
N PRO A 80 16.73 -23.42 7.55
CA PRO A 80 16.96 -24.82 7.88
C PRO A 80 15.67 -25.52 8.30
N GLY A 81 15.47 -26.75 7.83
CA GLY A 81 14.26 -27.55 8.09
C GLY A 81 13.02 -27.12 7.27
N THR A 82 13.19 -26.26 6.28
CA THR A 82 12.12 -25.85 5.35
C THR A 82 12.56 -26.05 3.89
N SER A 83 11.61 -25.88 2.95
CA SER A 83 11.90 -25.93 1.51
C SER A 83 12.56 -24.63 0.97
N MET A 84 12.80 -23.63 1.80
CA MET A 84 13.49 -22.40 1.37
C MET A 84 15.00 -22.65 1.31
N PRO A 85 15.61 -22.69 0.10
CA PRO A 85 17.02 -22.94 -0.06
C PRO A 85 17.85 -21.71 0.27
N ASN A 86 19.17 -21.90 0.40
CA ASN A 86 20.11 -20.80 0.38
C ASN A 86 20.30 -20.28 -1.05
N PHE A 87 20.60 -18.97 -1.15
CA PHE A 87 20.90 -18.33 -2.43
C PHE A 87 22.34 -17.82 -2.44
N PRO A 88 23.29 -18.54 -3.09
CA PRO A 88 24.71 -18.18 -3.11
C PRO A 88 24.98 -17.05 -4.12
N MET A 89 24.29 -15.94 -3.98
CA MET A 89 24.52 -14.70 -4.72
C MET A 89 25.23 -13.66 -3.82
N GLY A 90 26.04 -12.79 -4.40
CA GLY A 90 26.80 -11.77 -3.64
C GLY A 90 25.90 -10.91 -2.76
N ASP A 91 26.47 -10.34 -1.71
CA ASP A 91 25.75 -9.56 -0.68
C ASP A 91 24.95 -8.39 -1.25
N GLU A 92 25.43 -7.78 -2.32
CA GLU A 92 24.70 -6.72 -3.03
C GLU A 92 23.36 -7.23 -3.58
N LYS A 93 23.36 -8.36 -4.31
CA LYS A 93 22.13 -8.96 -4.86
C LYS A 93 21.18 -9.42 -3.77
N ILE A 94 21.69 -9.99 -2.68
CA ILE A 94 20.88 -10.33 -1.51
C ILE A 94 20.21 -9.10 -0.91
N THR A 95 20.97 -8.00 -0.78
CA THR A 95 20.44 -6.72 -0.28
C THR A 95 19.36 -6.15 -1.20
N GLN A 96 19.57 -6.21 -2.51
CA GLN A 96 18.57 -5.78 -3.52
C GLN A 96 17.29 -6.60 -3.41
N VAL A 97 17.37 -7.94 -3.33
CA VAL A 97 16.20 -8.80 -3.13
C VAL A 97 15.50 -8.49 -1.81
N ALA A 98 16.25 -8.33 -0.72
CA ALA A 98 15.69 -7.99 0.58
C ALA A 98 14.99 -6.61 0.56
N ALA A 99 15.54 -5.62 -0.14
CA ALA A 99 14.93 -4.31 -0.34
C ALA A 99 13.60 -4.43 -1.12
N PHE A 100 13.57 -5.24 -2.18
CA PHE A 100 12.33 -5.50 -2.91
C PHE A 100 11.29 -6.19 -2.01
N VAL A 101 11.65 -7.27 -1.30
CA VAL A 101 10.74 -7.97 -0.37
C VAL A 101 10.20 -7.01 0.70
N ARG A 102 11.04 -6.14 1.25
CA ARG A 102 10.61 -5.12 2.20
C ARG A 102 9.63 -4.13 1.58
N SER A 103 9.82 -3.75 0.32
CA SER A 103 8.93 -2.83 -0.39
C SER A 103 7.52 -3.40 -0.60
N LEU A 104 7.37 -4.73 -0.65
CA LEU A 104 6.06 -5.38 -0.79
C LEU A 104 5.11 -5.08 0.38
N THR A 105 5.66 -4.77 1.57
CA THR A 105 4.88 -4.51 2.80
C THR A 105 5.07 -3.09 3.33
N ALA A 106 5.97 -2.30 2.75
CA ALA A 106 6.15 -0.91 3.14
C ALA A 106 4.94 -0.06 2.71
N PRO A 107 4.48 0.89 3.54
CA PRO A 107 3.50 1.88 3.12
C PRO A 107 3.97 2.63 1.87
N ALA A 108 3.03 2.95 0.97
CA ALA A 108 3.37 3.57 -0.32
C ALA A 108 4.09 4.90 -0.16
N ILE A 109 3.80 5.66 0.91
CA ILE A 109 4.46 6.94 1.23
C ILE A 109 5.98 6.80 1.43
N ALA A 110 6.44 5.63 1.85
CA ALA A 110 7.87 5.34 2.04
C ALA A 110 8.56 4.84 0.75
N SER A 111 7.82 4.72 -0.34
CA SER A 111 8.29 4.12 -1.59
C SER A 111 8.43 5.17 -2.70
N ARG A 112 9.48 5.05 -3.52
CA ARG A 112 9.53 5.78 -4.79
C ARG A 112 8.74 5.00 -5.83
N VAL A 113 7.76 5.66 -6.44
CA VAL A 113 6.87 5.05 -7.42
C VAL A 113 7.14 5.65 -8.79
N PRO A 114 7.37 4.84 -9.83
CA PRO A 114 7.47 5.33 -11.21
C PRO A 114 6.16 5.99 -11.65
N GLY A 115 6.25 7.08 -12.40
CA GLY A 115 5.12 7.84 -12.93
C GLY A 115 5.19 9.31 -12.57
N ASP A 116 4.35 10.11 -13.24
CA ASP A 116 4.21 11.54 -13.02
C ASP A 116 3.03 11.80 -12.07
N ALA A 117 3.35 12.16 -10.83
CA ALA A 117 2.32 12.40 -9.81
C ALA A 117 1.44 13.61 -10.12
N GLU A 118 1.95 14.61 -10.84
CA GLU A 118 1.13 15.79 -11.21
C GLU A 118 0.14 15.41 -12.32
N ARG A 119 0.57 14.66 -13.33
CA ARG A 119 -0.35 14.09 -14.31
C ARG A 119 -1.39 13.17 -13.63
N GLY A 120 -0.95 12.35 -12.67
CA GLY A 120 -1.85 11.53 -11.86
C GLY A 120 -2.89 12.35 -11.11
N ARG A 121 -2.51 13.51 -10.56
CA ARG A 121 -3.44 14.45 -9.92
C ARG A 121 -4.46 15.01 -10.92
N VAL A 122 -3.99 15.44 -12.09
CA VAL A 122 -4.87 15.95 -13.16
C VAL A 122 -5.85 14.86 -13.62
N LEU A 123 -5.39 13.63 -13.81
CA LEU A 123 -6.25 12.50 -14.15
C LEU A 123 -7.28 12.23 -13.05
N PHE A 124 -6.86 12.21 -11.78
CA PHE A 124 -7.74 11.91 -10.66
C PHE A 124 -8.92 12.88 -10.54
N PHE A 125 -8.64 14.19 -10.63
CA PHE A 125 -9.65 15.25 -10.50
C PHE A 125 -10.32 15.64 -11.83
N GLY A 126 -9.82 15.16 -12.96
CA GLY A 126 -10.27 15.51 -14.31
C GLY A 126 -10.75 14.31 -15.11
N ALA A 127 -10.09 14.03 -16.23
CA ALA A 127 -10.52 13.07 -17.24
C ALA A 127 -10.73 11.64 -16.70
N GLY A 128 -9.95 11.22 -15.70
CA GLY A 128 -10.09 9.92 -15.05
C GLY A 128 -11.32 9.78 -14.17
N ARG A 129 -11.99 10.89 -13.82
CA ARG A 129 -13.23 10.95 -13.03
C ARG A 129 -13.16 10.21 -11.67
N CYS A 130 -11.96 9.98 -11.15
CA CYS A 130 -11.78 9.24 -9.89
C CYS A 130 -12.43 10.00 -8.72
N SER A 131 -12.31 11.34 -8.74
CA SER A 131 -12.91 12.24 -7.74
C SER A 131 -14.44 12.30 -7.78
N SER A 132 -15.11 11.71 -8.78
CA SER A 132 -16.58 11.60 -8.74
C SER A 132 -17.06 10.61 -7.67
N CYS A 133 -16.21 9.65 -7.30
CA CYS A 133 -16.51 8.63 -6.30
C CYS A 133 -15.58 8.68 -5.08
N HIS A 134 -14.36 9.18 -5.23
CA HIS A 134 -13.35 9.21 -4.17
C HIS A 134 -13.08 10.63 -3.69
N MET A 135 -12.81 10.75 -2.39
CA MET A 135 -12.42 12.00 -1.75
C MET A 135 -10.93 11.98 -1.38
N ILE A 136 -10.25 13.12 -1.53
CA ILE A 136 -8.91 13.40 -1.00
C ILE A 136 -8.95 14.77 -0.32
N LEU A 137 -8.65 14.83 0.97
CA LEU A 137 -8.61 16.06 1.78
C LEU A 137 -9.89 16.91 1.64
N GLY A 138 -11.05 16.27 1.72
CA GLY A 138 -12.35 16.92 1.61
C GLY A 138 -12.76 17.31 0.19
N ARG A 139 -11.94 17.03 -0.83
CA ARG A 139 -12.24 17.33 -2.24
C ARG A 139 -12.56 16.03 -2.98
N GLY A 140 -13.75 15.94 -3.54
CA GLY A 140 -14.24 14.78 -4.28
C GLY A 140 -15.65 14.38 -3.84
N GLY A 141 -16.06 13.15 -4.16
CA GLY A 141 -17.42 12.66 -4.00
C GLY A 141 -17.52 11.27 -3.38
N HIS A 142 -18.69 10.69 -3.56
CA HIS A 142 -19.10 9.40 -3.04
C HIS A 142 -19.52 8.47 -4.20
N PRO A 143 -19.63 7.15 -4.01
CA PRO A 143 -19.61 6.40 -2.75
C PRO A 143 -18.26 5.71 -2.45
N GLY A 144 -17.18 6.03 -3.15
CA GLY A 144 -15.88 5.41 -2.93
C GLY A 144 -15.26 5.77 -1.57
N PRO A 145 -14.23 5.03 -1.11
CA PRO A 145 -13.49 5.37 0.10
C PRO A 145 -12.74 6.70 -0.03
N ASP A 146 -12.57 7.39 1.12
CA ASP A 146 -11.64 8.50 1.26
C ASP A 146 -10.20 8.00 1.09
N LEU A 147 -9.44 8.65 0.23
CA LEU A 147 -8.06 8.29 -0.12
C LEU A 147 -7.02 9.24 0.48
N SER A 148 -7.41 10.13 1.41
CA SER A 148 -6.52 11.13 2.01
C SER A 148 -5.30 10.54 2.71
N ASN A 149 -5.38 9.30 3.19
CA ASN A 149 -4.31 8.57 3.88
C ASN A 149 -3.87 7.29 3.18
N ILE A 150 -4.30 7.07 1.95
CA ILE A 150 -4.07 5.80 1.25
C ILE A 150 -2.59 5.41 1.20
N ALA A 151 -1.69 6.38 1.07
CA ALA A 151 -0.25 6.13 1.02
C ALA A 151 0.36 5.66 2.34
N ALA A 152 -0.24 6.03 3.47
CA ALA A 152 0.17 5.56 4.80
C ALA A 152 -0.44 4.19 5.16
N GLU A 153 -1.57 3.84 4.56
CA GLU A 153 -2.38 2.66 4.91
C GLU A 153 -2.15 1.47 3.97
N ARG A 154 -1.71 1.73 2.74
CA ARG A 154 -1.56 0.72 1.69
C ARG A 154 -0.15 0.69 1.12
N THR A 155 0.26 -0.47 0.67
CA THR A 155 1.49 -0.62 -0.12
C THR A 155 1.25 -0.17 -1.57
N VAL A 156 2.33 0.13 -2.30
CA VAL A 156 2.25 0.44 -3.75
C VAL A 156 1.56 -0.68 -4.52
N HIS A 157 1.85 -1.95 -4.15
CA HIS A 157 1.22 -3.12 -4.77
C HIS A 157 -0.30 -3.12 -4.58
N GLN A 158 -0.77 -2.86 -3.34
CA GLN A 158 -2.20 -2.83 -3.03
C GLN A 158 -2.93 -1.67 -3.76
N ILE A 159 -2.28 -0.50 -3.86
CA ILE A 159 -2.82 0.63 -4.63
C ILE A 159 -2.90 0.25 -6.11
N ARG A 160 -1.85 -0.34 -6.68
CA ARG A 160 -1.82 -0.81 -8.06
C ARG A 160 -2.93 -1.81 -8.34
N GLN A 161 -3.06 -2.84 -7.50
CA GLN A 161 -4.12 -3.85 -7.63
C GLN A 161 -5.51 -3.21 -7.63
N SER A 162 -5.77 -2.28 -6.70
CA SER A 162 -7.05 -1.59 -6.64
C SER A 162 -7.32 -0.73 -7.89
N VAL A 163 -6.30 -0.10 -8.47
CA VAL A 163 -6.42 0.75 -9.66
C VAL A 163 -6.62 -0.08 -10.94
N THR A 164 -5.87 -1.18 -11.08
CA THR A 164 -5.85 -1.96 -12.34
C THR A 164 -6.79 -3.16 -12.34
N LYS A 165 -7.12 -3.70 -11.15
CA LYS A 165 -7.93 -4.91 -10.97
C LYS A 165 -8.89 -4.78 -9.78
N PRO A 166 -9.79 -3.79 -9.78
CA PRO A 166 -10.59 -3.43 -8.61
C PRO A 166 -11.55 -4.52 -8.14
N SER A 167 -11.90 -5.47 -9.01
CA SER A 167 -12.78 -6.59 -8.65
C SER A 167 -12.06 -7.74 -7.96
N GLU A 168 -10.70 -7.83 -8.02
CA GLU A 168 -9.97 -8.89 -7.31
C GLU A 168 -10.10 -8.77 -5.78
N ARG A 169 -10.26 -7.54 -5.28
CA ARG A 169 -10.43 -7.28 -3.85
C ARG A 169 -11.26 -6.02 -3.61
N ILE A 170 -12.54 -6.19 -3.38
CA ILE A 170 -13.44 -5.11 -2.97
C ILE A 170 -13.29 -4.89 -1.46
N ALA A 171 -13.05 -3.64 -1.04
CA ALA A 171 -12.96 -3.31 0.37
C ALA A 171 -14.31 -3.54 1.07
N GLU A 172 -14.26 -3.95 2.34
CA GLU A 172 -15.46 -4.10 3.17
C GLU A 172 -16.24 -2.78 3.23
N GLY A 173 -17.57 -2.86 3.11
CA GLY A 173 -18.44 -1.69 3.06
C GLY A 173 -18.45 -0.94 1.73
N TYR A 174 -17.86 -1.52 0.64
CA TYR A 174 -17.84 -0.89 -0.69
C TYR A 174 -18.31 -1.79 -1.82
N ARG A 175 -18.94 -2.92 -1.48
CA ARG A 175 -19.56 -3.80 -2.46
C ARG A 175 -20.79 -3.13 -3.08
N GLY A 176 -20.90 -3.10 -4.39
CA GLY A 176 -22.06 -2.55 -5.09
C GLY A 176 -23.34 -3.28 -4.70
N VAL A 177 -24.43 -2.54 -4.54
CA VAL A 177 -25.73 -3.12 -4.18
C VAL A 177 -26.86 -2.40 -4.92
N THR A 178 -27.86 -3.18 -5.32
CA THR A 178 -29.16 -2.69 -5.79
C THR A 178 -30.26 -3.34 -4.95
N ALA A 179 -31.05 -2.53 -4.24
CA ALA A 179 -32.20 -2.98 -3.48
C ALA A 179 -33.49 -2.43 -4.10
N VAL A 180 -34.42 -3.31 -4.41
CA VAL A 180 -35.80 -2.95 -4.81
C VAL A 180 -36.69 -3.15 -3.60
N LEU A 181 -37.35 -2.07 -3.19
CA LEU A 181 -38.24 -2.08 -2.03
C LEU A 181 -39.65 -2.60 -2.43
N LYS A 182 -40.41 -3.12 -1.48
CA LYS A 182 -41.82 -3.52 -1.66
C LYS A 182 -42.70 -2.36 -2.14
N SER A 183 -42.30 -1.13 -1.85
CA SER A 183 -42.93 0.08 -2.36
C SER A 183 -42.66 0.37 -3.86
N GLY A 184 -41.83 -0.44 -4.54
CA GLY A 184 -41.40 -0.25 -5.92
C GLY A 184 -40.20 0.69 -6.07
N ARG A 185 -39.75 1.38 -5.00
CA ARG A 185 -38.58 2.24 -5.04
C ARG A 185 -37.29 1.42 -5.13
N THR A 186 -36.38 1.83 -6.01
CA THR A 186 -35.04 1.22 -6.12
C THR A 186 -33.99 2.13 -5.44
N VAL A 187 -33.08 1.52 -4.67
CA VAL A 187 -31.94 2.18 -4.05
C VAL A 187 -30.67 1.49 -4.54
N GLN A 188 -29.73 2.28 -5.06
CA GLN A 188 -28.46 1.78 -5.59
C GLN A 188 -27.29 2.52 -4.94
N GLY A 189 -26.18 1.82 -4.72
CA GLY A 189 -24.97 2.39 -4.14
C GLY A 189 -23.99 1.32 -3.71
N VAL A 190 -23.30 1.55 -2.60
CA VAL A 190 -22.45 0.56 -1.93
C VAL A 190 -23.06 0.14 -0.61
N ALA A 191 -22.99 -1.16 -0.30
CA ALA A 191 -23.44 -1.70 0.98
C ALA A 191 -22.42 -1.38 2.06
N LYS A 192 -22.74 -0.40 2.91
CA LYS A 192 -21.90 -0.03 4.08
C LYS A 192 -22.04 -1.07 5.19
N ASN A 193 -23.20 -1.68 5.28
CA ASN A 193 -23.47 -2.82 6.12
C ASN A 193 -24.57 -3.69 5.45
N TYR A 194 -24.49 -4.98 5.67
CA TYR A 194 -25.45 -5.95 5.18
C TYR A 194 -25.65 -7.03 6.25
N SER A 195 -26.85 -7.09 6.81
CA SER A 195 -27.20 -8.04 7.86
C SER A 195 -28.53 -8.75 7.57
N ASN A 196 -28.90 -9.67 8.43
CA ASN A 196 -30.20 -10.32 8.37
C ASN A 196 -31.38 -9.37 8.66
N TYR A 197 -31.10 -8.20 9.26
CA TYR A 197 -32.11 -7.26 9.72
C TYR A 197 -32.22 -6.01 8.85
N SER A 198 -31.10 -5.55 8.28
CA SER A 198 -31.06 -4.30 7.53
C SER A 198 -29.94 -4.28 6.51
N VAL A 199 -30.08 -3.39 5.52
CA VAL A 199 -29.02 -3.01 4.59
C VAL A 199 -28.79 -1.51 4.69
N GLN A 200 -27.54 -1.09 4.85
CA GLN A 200 -27.14 0.30 4.82
C GLN A 200 -26.50 0.60 3.46
N ILE A 201 -27.12 1.45 2.67
CA ILE A 201 -26.69 1.74 1.30
C ILE A 201 -26.26 3.21 1.22
N LEU A 202 -25.00 3.45 0.88
CA LEU A 202 -24.48 4.78 0.56
C LEU A 202 -24.62 4.97 -0.95
N ASP A 203 -25.45 5.93 -1.38
CA ASP A 203 -25.65 6.23 -2.80
C ASP A 203 -24.58 7.17 -3.38
N GLY A 204 -24.62 7.40 -4.70
CA GLY A 204 -23.68 8.27 -5.41
C GLY A 204 -23.79 9.77 -5.05
N ALA A 205 -24.88 10.18 -4.38
CA ALA A 205 -25.05 11.54 -3.88
C ALA A 205 -24.54 11.71 -2.44
N GLY A 206 -24.01 10.62 -1.82
CA GLY A 206 -23.53 10.65 -0.44
C GLY A 206 -24.63 10.45 0.61
N LYS A 207 -25.85 10.10 0.19
CA LYS A 207 -26.96 9.83 1.11
C LYS A 207 -26.88 8.39 1.61
N LEU A 208 -26.95 8.21 2.93
CA LEU A 208 -27.06 6.90 3.55
C LEU A 208 -28.55 6.51 3.69
N HIS A 209 -28.92 5.42 3.06
CA HIS A 209 -30.23 4.80 3.16
C HIS A 209 -30.17 3.64 4.14
N LEU A 210 -30.99 3.70 5.20
CA LEU A 210 -31.16 2.64 6.18
C LEU A 210 -32.44 1.87 5.78
N VAL A 211 -32.29 0.65 5.32
CA VAL A 211 -33.42 -0.15 4.78
C VAL A 211 -33.58 -1.42 5.59
N ASN A 212 -34.75 -1.63 6.19
CA ASN A 212 -35.05 -2.86 6.87
C ASN A 212 -35.23 -4.02 5.87
N ARG A 213 -34.83 -5.22 6.24
CA ARG A 213 -34.98 -6.42 5.38
C ARG A 213 -36.44 -6.67 5.01
N ASP A 214 -37.34 -6.41 5.94
CA ASP A 214 -38.79 -6.61 5.71
C ASP A 214 -39.36 -5.68 4.64
N ASP A 215 -38.75 -4.55 4.37
CA ASP A 215 -39.15 -3.59 3.33
C ASP A 215 -38.57 -3.93 1.95
N ILE A 216 -37.63 -4.88 1.86
CA ILE A 216 -36.95 -5.26 0.63
C ILE A 216 -37.69 -6.35 -0.10
N ALA A 217 -38.03 -6.12 -1.37
CA ALA A 217 -38.55 -7.14 -2.28
C ALA A 217 -37.39 -7.97 -2.87
N THR A 218 -36.36 -7.32 -3.38
CA THR A 218 -35.13 -7.97 -3.89
C THR A 218 -33.90 -7.17 -3.55
N VAL A 219 -32.78 -7.87 -3.32
CA VAL A 219 -31.46 -7.24 -3.15
C VAL A 219 -30.42 -8.02 -3.94
N ASP A 220 -29.63 -7.30 -4.71
CA ASP A 220 -28.55 -7.81 -5.53
C ASP A 220 -27.22 -7.17 -5.10
N LEU A 221 -26.34 -8.00 -4.53
CA LEU A 221 -24.97 -7.63 -4.18
C LEU A 221 -24.05 -7.99 -5.35
N LYS A 222 -23.40 -6.99 -5.92
CA LYS A 222 -22.50 -7.18 -7.07
C LYS A 222 -21.22 -7.90 -6.67
N ASP A 223 -20.83 -8.90 -7.45
CA ASP A 223 -19.53 -9.58 -7.28
C ASP A 223 -18.36 -8.76 -7.87
N ALA A 224 -18.64 -7.98 -8.90
CA ALA A 224 -17.67 -7.07 -9.48
C ALA A 224 -17.69 -5.69 -8.79
N SER A 225 -16.53 -5.05 -8.76
CA SER A 225 -16.41 -3.67 -8.29
C SER A 225 -17.19 -2.71 -9.19
N ILE A 226 -17.84 -1.71 -8.59
CA ILE A 226 -18.41 -0.58 -9.33
C ILE A 226 -17.33 0.40 -9.82
N MET A 227 -16.10 0.32 -9.30
CA MET A 227 -14.95 1.08 -9.78
C MET A 227 -14.43 0.44 -11.08
N PRO A 228 -14.35 1.19 -12.20
CA PRO A 228 -13.78 0.65 -13.42
C PRO A 228 -12.26 0.48 -13.31
N PRO A 229 -11.65 -0.52 -13.97
CA PRO A 229 -10.21 -0.67 -14.01
C PRO A 229 -9.56 0.39 -14.89
N VAL A 230 -8.36 0.85 -14.52
CA VAL A 230 -7.52 1.69 -15.38
C VAL A 230 -6.63 0.79 -16.22
N ALA A 231 -6.99 0.64 -17.50
CA ALA A 231 -6.30 -0.27 -18.42
C ALA A 231 -5.00 0.32 -19.00
N ASN A 232 -4.93 1.65 -19.18
CA ASN A 232 -3.74 2.32 -19.69
C ASN A 232 -2.62 2.29 -18.65
N THR A 233 -1.49 1.66 -18.98
CA THR A 233 -0.36 1.48 -18.05
C THR A 233 0.28 2.80 -17.62
N THR A 234 0.38 3.78 -18.52
CA THR A 234 0.95 5.09 -18.20
C THR A 234 0.05 5.83 -17.22
N ASP A 235 -1.25 5.90 -17.50
CA ASP A 235 -2.23 6.55 -16.62
C ASP A 235 -2.30 5.87 -15.26
N ALA A 236 -2.24 4.53 -15.23
CA ALA A 236 -2.19 3.77 -13.99
C ALA A 236 -0.94 4.11 -13.17
N ASN A 237 0.25 4.18 -13.79
CA ASN A 237 1.50 4.55 -13.11
C ASN A 237 1.43 5.96 -12.55
N ASP A 238 0.91 6.93 -13.30
CA ASP A 238 0.79 8.32 -12.86
C ASP A 238 -0.21 8.46 -11.70
N LEU A 239 -1.36 7.81 -11.79
CA LEU A 239 -2.34 7.74 -10.69
C LEU A 239 -1.73 7.12 -9.43
N ILE A 240 -0.98 6.01 -9.56
CA ILE A 240 -0.32 5.36 -8.43
C ILE A 240 0.74 6.27 -7.84
N ALA A 241 1.53 6.98 -8.66
CA ALA A 241 2.52 7.95 -8.20
C ALA A 241 1.87 9.13 -7.43
N PHE A 242 0.69 9.58 -7.87
CA PHE A 242 -0.10 10.57 -7.15
C PHE A 242 -0.65 10.02 -5.82
N LEU A 243 -1.30 8.87 -5.86
CA LEU A 243 -1.91 8.24 -4.68
C LEU A 243 -0.88 7.88 -3.62
N ALA A 244 0.33 7.46 -4.02
CA ALA A 244 1.43 7.14 -3.12
C ALA A 244 1.97 8.34 -2.31
N LYS A 245 1.52 9.56 -2.61
CA LYS A 245 1.83 10.79 -1.86
C LYS A 245 0.71 11.23 -0.92
N GLN A 246 -0.46 10.58 -0.95
CA GLN A 246 -1.61 11.03 -0.16
C GLN A 246 -1.51 10.53 1.28
N SER A 247 -1.10 11.43 2.18
CA SER A 247 -1.05 11.18 3.63
C SER A 247 -1.26 12.49 4.38
N THR A 248 -2.12 12.47 5.39
CA THR A 248 -2.28 13.57 6.35
C THR A 248 -1.24 13.52 7.47
N ARG A 249 -0.48 12.39 7.59
CA ARG A 249 0.61 12.31 8.56
C ARG A 249 1.79 13.13 8.05
N PRO A 250 2.39 14.00 8.88
CA PRO A 250 3.63 14.68 8.53
C PRO A 250 4.65 13.61 8.12
N GLN A 251 5.25 13.75 6.95
CA GLN A 251 6.45 13.01 6.62
C GLN A 251 7.49 13.44 7.64
N GLY A 252 7.96 12.51 8.47
CA GLY A 252 9.02 12.81 9.42
C GLY A 252 10.14 13.51 8.67
N GLY A 253 10.35 14.79 9.00
CA GLY A 253 11.35 15.59 8.34
C GLY A 253 12.69 14.86 8.40
N SER A 254 13.28 14.62 7.24
CA SER A 254 14.71 14.40 7.16
C SER A 254 15.34 15.67 7.71
N ASN A 255 15.74 15.64 8.99
CA ASN A 255 16.65 16.65 9.49
C ASN A 255 17.87 16.65 8.55
N GLN A 256 18.01 17.75 7.83
CA GLN A 256 19.21 18.13 7.09
C GLN A 256 20.39 18.23 8.05
#